data_829f0d669f442e93f3f98d33bbbd5777
#
_entry.id   829f0d669f442e93f3f98d33bbbd5777
#
_cell.length_a   1.000
_cell.length_b   1.000
_cell.length_c   1.000
_cell.angle_alpha   90.00
_cell.angle_beta   90.00
_cell.angle_gamma   90.00
#
_symmetry.space_group_name_H-M   'P 1'
#
loop_
_entity.id
_entity.type
_entity.pdbx_description
1 polymer ?
#
loop_
_entity_poly.entity_id
_entity_poly.type
_entity_poly.pdbx_seq_one_letter_code
_entity_poly.pdbx_strand_id
1 'polypeptide(L)'
;MKRASHFGMITALALSSAVFVDDATADERVISHDELMDKMSGFWIGQLLGNYIGFPFENNYVEEPIPVLVDRVYTADYAGSPELKINSKDRRGFIPLMAETLGGAFSDDDTDIEFVTLHAVEKYGLDITYPEITQMWKTHINDYIWVANREARNLMDRGLVAPDTGRKENNKHWFQIDPQLVNEIWSAFYPGMTQKAAERALWGARITNDDWGTHPTIAYGAMISAAFFEKDVRKLVDIGIKAVPNQGPFAEGIRDVVKWHSEFDNWRDTRDKIHEKYYAYKKGSYEAPVSVVSSLANGLTGIMAVLYGEGDFMKTVGIATSAGYDCDNQAATTAGLIGVLNGLSGMGEAAVKLTMELPLRSTWDKPFNDRYVNISRDEIKLRTPISEIVERIGAVAKTAILENGGRMEVRDGKTVYVVNSDL
;
A
#
# COMPACT_ATOMS: atom_id res chain seq x y z
N MET A 1 -24.50 -10.55 75.72
CA MET A 1 -24.76 -11.38 74.55
C MET A 1 -23.95 -10.86 73.37
N LYS A 2 -22.82 -11.51 73.07
CA LYS A 2 -21.89 -11.11 72.01
C LYS A 2 -22.21 -11.96 70.77
N ARG A 3 -22.52 -11.30 69.64
CA ARG A 3 -22.60 -11.98 68.34
C ARG A 3 -21.24 -11.84 67.64
N ALA A 4 -20.62 -12.97 67.33
CA ALA A 4 -19.41 -13.05 66.53
C ALA A 4 -19.81 -13.03 65.06
N SER A 5 -19.21 -12.13 64.29
CA SER A 5 -19.29 -12.14 62.80
C SER A 5 -18.12 -12.92 62.22
N HIS A 6 -18.45 -13.97 61.46
CA HIS A 6 -17.44 -14.70 60.67
C HIS A 6 -17.21 -13.95 59.34
N PHE A 7 -16.00 -13.52 59.16
CA PHE A 7 -15.51 -13.04 57.85
C PHE A 7 -14.95 -14.23 57.10
N GLY A 8 -15.65 -14.66 56.04
CA GLY A 8 -15.14 -15.65 55.10
C GLY A 8 -14.24 -15.01 54.08
N MET A 9 -12.98 -15.42 54.08
CA MET A 9 -11.97 -15.00 53.16
C MET A 9 -12.10 -15.82 51.89
N ILE A 10 -12.58 -15.21 50.77
CA ILE A 10 -12.61 -15.85 49.48
C ILE A 10 -11.25 -15.60 48.83
N THR A 11 -10.46 -16.67 48.71
CA THR A 11 -9.20 -16.66 47.98
C THR A 11 -9.53 -16.83 46.50
N ALA A 12 -9.40 -15.76 45.71
CA ALA A 12 -9.48 -15.84 44.28
C ALA A 12 -8.16 -16.43 43.72
N LEU A 13 -8.23 -17.65 43.21
CA LEU A 13 -7.14 -18.20 42.37
C LEU A 13 -7.18 -17.47 41.02
N ALA A 14 -6.20 -16.63 40.78
CA ALA A 14 -5.93 -16.10 39.45
C ALA A 14 -5.22 -17.22 38.67
N LEU A 15 -5.94 -17.87 37.77
CA LEU A 15 -5.35 -18.68 36.70
C LEU A 15 -4.71 -17.74 35.68
N SER A 16 -3.38 -17.56 35.79
CA SER A 16 -2.58 -16.98 34.73
C SER A 16 -2.49 -18.02 33.59
N SER A 17 -3.31 -17.84 32.56
CA SER A 17 -3.09 -18.49 31.28
C SER A 17 -1.80 -17.91 30.68
N ALA A 18 -0.68 -18.62 30.84
CA ALA A 18 0.51 -18.38 30.05
C ALA A 18 0.12 -18.64 28.59
N VAL A 19 -0.03 -17.58 27.84
CA VAL A 19 -0.02 -17.64 26.36
C VAL A 19 1.42 -18.03 26.03
N PHE A 20 1.62 -19.28 25.67
CA PHE A 20 2.84 -19.69 24.97
C PHE A 20 2.76 -18.98 23.62
N VAL A 21 3.45 -17.87 23.49
CA VAL A 21 3.90 -17.36 22.21
C VAL A 21 4.87 -18.43 21.73
N ASP A 22 4.48 -19.19 20.73
CA ASP A 22 5.42 -20.01 19.97
C ASP A 22 6.47 -19.02 19.46
N ASP A 23 7.67 -19.12 20.00
CA ASP A 23 8.85 -18.42 19.50
C ASP A 23 9.11 -19.04 18.11
N ALA A 24 8.44 -18.51 17.09
CA ALA A 24 8.78 -18.82 15.71
C ALA A 24 10.26 -18.44 15.57
N THR A 25 11.11 -19.44 15.47
CA THR A 25 12.55 -19.25 15.30
C THR A 25 12.71 -18.42 14.03
N ALA A 26 13.13 -17.16 14.20
CA ALA A 26 13.40 -16.26 13.08
C ALA A 26 14.35 -16.97 12.11
N ASP A 27 13.96 -17.11 10.85
CA ASP A 27 14.77 -17.73 9.82
C ASP A 27 15.67 -16.64 9.20
N GLU A 28 16.98 -16.91 9.13
CA GLU A 28 17.89 -15.94 8.52
C GLU A 28 17.71 -15.93 7.00
N ARG A 29 17.34 -14.79 6.45
CA ARG A 29 17.31 -14.53 5.01
C ARG A 29 18.46 -13.61 4.62
N VAL A 30 18.99 -13.79 3.43
CA VAL A 30 20.13 -13.00 2.94
C VAL A 30 19.74 -12.30 1.65
N ILE A 31 20.00 -11.01 1.58
CA ILE A 31 19.81 -10.19 0.38
C ILE A 31 21.06 -9.35 0.15
N SER A 32 21.54 -9.30 -1.09
CA SER A 32 22.65 -8.39 -1.43
C SER A 32 22.18 -6.94 -1.43
N HIS A 33 23.11 -6.00 -1.23
CA HIS A 33 22.80 -4.58 -1.33
C HIS A 33 22.23 -4.23 -2.72
N ASP A 34 22.86 -4.75 -3.78
CA ASP A 34 22.43 -4.52 -5.16
C ASP A 34 20.99 -5.00 -5.40
N GLU A 35 20.66 -6.22 -4.92
CA GLU A 35 19.30 -6.77 -5.03
C GLU A 35 18.29 -5.98 -4.21
N LEU A 36 18.65 -5.58 -2.98
CA LEU A 36 17.79 -4.74 -2.13
C LEU A 36 17.44 -3.44 -2.84
N MET A 37 18.46 -2.77 -3.42
CA MET A 37 18.26 -1.49 -4.10
C MET A 37 17.47 -1.63 -5.41
N ASP A 38 17.66 -2.72 -6.14
CA ASP A 38 16.87 -3.06 -7.34
C ASP A 38 15.39 -3.25 -7.00
N LYS A 39 15.10 -3.98 -5.91
CA LYS A 39 13.74 -4.20 -5.40
C LYS A 39 13.10 -2.91 -4.86
N MET A 40 13.85 -2.06 -4.16
CA MET A 40 13.39 -0.74 -3.73
C MET A 40 13.08 0.18 -4.93
N SER A 41 13.89 0.09 -5.98
CA SER A 41 13.62 0.80 -7.24
C SER A 41 12.34 0.31 -7.90
N GLY A 42 12.16 -1.03 -7.94
CA GLY A 42 10.93 -1.65 -8.43
C GLY A 42 9.70 -1.22 -7.64
N PHE A 43 9.81 -1.13 -6.31
CA PHE A 43 8.75 -0.63 -5.43
C PHE A 43 8.31 0.79 -5.81
N TRP A 44 9.21 1.76 -5.75
CA TRP A 44 8.87 3.17 -5.94
C TRP A 44 8.47 3.50 -7.37
N ILE A 45 9.25 3.03 -8.35
CA ILE A 45 8.96 3.25 -9.78
C ILE A 45 7.69 2.50 -10.19
N GLY A 46 7.47 1.32 -9.61
CA GLY A 46 6.26 0.53 -9.84
C GLY A 46 5.01 1.29 -9.43
N GLN A 47 4.95 1.83 -8.21
CA GLN A 47 3.83 2.64 -7.73
C GLN A 47 3.55 3.83 -8.67
N LEU A 48 4.59 4.60 -9.01
CA LEU A 48 4.45 5.72 -9.94
C LEU A 48 3.85 5.30 -11.28
N LEU A 49 4.34 4.20 -11.86
CA LEU A 49 3.80 3.70 -13.13
C LEU A 49 2.36 3.22 -12.99
N GLY A 50 2.03 2.53 -11.89
CA GLY A 50 0.67 2.10 -11.59
C GLY A 50 -0.31 3.28 -11.52
N ASN A 51 0.04 4.34 -10.81
CA ASN A 51 -0.75 5.58 -10.78
C ASN A 51 -0.97 6.12 -12.19
N TYR A 52 0.09 6.28 -13.00
CA TYR A 52 -0.01 6.85 -14.35
C TYR A 52 -0.87 6.01 -15.29
N ILE A 53 -0.93 4.69 -15.10
CA ILE A 53 -1.80 3.81 -15.87
C ILE A 53 -3.26 3.95 -15.40
N GLY A 54 -3.49 4.08 -14.10
CA GLY A 54 -4.82 4.12 -13.49
C GLY A 54 -5.53 5.47 -13.54
N PHE A 55 -4.84 6.58 -13.31
CA PHE A 55 -5.42 7.93 -13.22
C PHE A 55 -6.44 8.31 -14.30
N PRO A 56 -6.25 7.96 -15.58
CA PRO A 56 -7.25 8.30 -16.61
C PRO A 56 -8.60 7.66 -16.39
N PHE A 57 -8.68 6.59 -15.62
CA PHE A 57 -9.88 5.76 -15.44
C PHE A 57 -10.50 5.84 -14.04
N GLU A 58 -9.82 6.45 -13.09
CA GLU A 58 -10.23 6.53 -11.69
C GLU A 58 -11.69 6.93 -11.54
N ASN A 59 -12.45 6.13 -10.78
CA ASN A 59 -13.88 6.30 -10.47
C ASN A 59 -14.85 6.24 -11.67
N ASN A 60 -14.40 5.94 -12.88
CA ASN A 60 -15.26 5.92 -14.07
C ASN A 60 -15.96 4.58 -14.32
N TYR A 61 -15.44 3.49 -13.76
CA TYR A 61 -15.91 2.12 -13.98
C TYR A 61 -16.21 1.46 -12.63
N VAL A 62 -17.49 1.47 -12.25
CA VAL A 62 -17.95 0.95 -10.95
C VAL A 62 -18.80 -0.30 -11.14
N GLU A 63 -19.90 -0.20 -11.92
CA GLU A 63 -20.80 -1.32 -12.14
C GLU A 63 -20.16 -2.42 -12.99
N GLU A 64 -19.42 -2.03 -14.00
CA GLU A 64 -18.72 -2.93 -14.92
C GLU A 64 -17.22 -2.58 -14.97
N PRO A 65 -16.34 -3.56 -15.21
CA PRO A 65 -14.91 -3.31 -15.41
C PRO A 65 -14.66 -2.57 -16.74
N ILE A 66 -13.47 -2.00 -16.90
CA ILE A 66 -13.04 -1.44 -18.18
C ILE A 66 -13.10 -2.52 -19.26
N PRO A 67 -13.70 -2.25 -20.44
CA PRO A 67 -13.97 -3.27 -21.46
C PRO A 67 -12.70 -3.90 -22.07
N VAL A 68 -11.57 -3.23 -21.98
CA VAL A 68 -10.26 -3.71 -22.46
C VAL A 68 -9.33 -3.98 -21.28
N LEU A 69 -8.26 -4.74 -21.49
CA LEU A 69 -7.15 -4.78 -20.55
C LEU A 69 -6.29 -3.53 -20.77
N VAL A 70 -6.12 -2.74 -19.70
CA VAL A 70 -5.29 -1.53 -19.77
C VAL A 70 -3.82 -1.93 -19.71
N ASP A 71 -3.10 -1.73 -20.82
CA ASP A 71 -1.70 -2.15 -21.00
C ASP A 71 -0.74 -0.98 -21.27
N ARG A 72 -1.21 0.24 -21.07
CA ARG A 72 -0.46 1.47 -21.40
C ARG A 72 -0.95 2.66 -20.59
N VAL A 73 -0.21 3.75 -20.67
CA VAL A 73 -0.65 5.06 -20.16
C VAL A 73 -1.54 5.72 -21.22
N TYR A 74 -2.74 6.12 -20.84
CA TYR A 74 -3.68 6.85 -21.68
C TYR A 74 -3.58 8.36 -21.41
N THR A 75 -3.71 9.16 -22.48
CA THR A 75 -3.65 10.62 -22.44
C THR A 75 -4.96 11.26 -22.84
N ALA A 76 -5.00 12.58 -22.79
CA ALA A 76 -6.13 13.37 -23.26
C ALA A 76 -6.49 13.12 -24.74
N ASP A 77 -5.56 12.63 -25.56
CA ASP A 77 -5.81 12.29 -26.96
C ASP A 77 -6.82 11.14 -27.12
N TYR A 78 -6.99 10.34 -26.07
CA TYR A 78 -8.03 9.29 -26.00
C TYR A 78 -9.34 9.81 -25.40
N ALA A 79 -9.39 11.05 -24.95
CA ALA A 79 -10.60 11.64 -24.41
C ALA A 79 -11.69 11.74 -25.51
N GLY A 80 -12.87 11.22 -25.19
CA GLY A 80 -13.97 11.17 -26.16
C GLY A 80 -13.95 9.93 -27.07
N SER A 81 -13.05 8.98 -26.83
CA SER A 81 -13.19 7.64 -27.41
C SER A 81 -14.58 7.08 -27.05
N PRO A 82 -15.38 6.61 -28.01
CA PRO A 82 -16.69 6.04 -27.72
C PRO A 82 -16.61 4.76 -26.89
N GLU A 83 -15.44 4.12 -26.83
CA GLU A 83 -15.21 2.83 -26.20
C GLU A 83 -14.71 2.94 -24.75
N LEU A 84 -14.09 4.09 -24.39
CA LEU A 84 -13.46 4.27 -23.08
C LEU A 84 -13.93 5.58 -22.40
N LYS A 85 -14.29 5.46 -21.12
CA LYS A 85 -14.58 6.62 -20.25
C LYS A 85 -13.26 7.07 -19.61
N ILE A 86 -12.65 8.11 -20.15
CA ILE A 86 -11.39 8.68 -19.69
C ILE A 86 -11.66 10.04 -19.03
N ASN A 87 -10.99 10.29 -17.91
CA ASN A 87 -11.06 11.57 -17.19
C ASN A 87 -10.38 12.67 -18.02
N SER A 88 -11.16 13.38 -18.85
CA SER A 88 -10.65 14.43 -19.73
C SER A 88 -10.91 15.85 -19.21
N LYS A 89 -11.78 16.00 -18.21
CA LYS A 89 -12.21 17.30 -17.69
C LYS A 89 -11.42 17.80 -16.50
N ASP A 90 -10.67 16.92 -15.85
CA ASP A 90 -9.77 17.26 -14.77
C ASP A 90 -8.31 17.00 -15.17
N ARG A 91 -7.40 17.27 -14.25
CA ARG A 91 -5.97 17.07 -14.48
C ARG A 91 -5.58 15.60 -14.69
N ARG A 92 -6.42 14.62 -14.33
CA ARG A 92 -6.08 13.20 -14.34
C ARG A 92 -5.86 12.68 -15.75
N GLY A 93 -6.72 13.01 -16.71
CA GLY A 93 -6.50 12.70 -18.12
C GLY A 93 -5.26 13.38 -18.72
N PHE A 94 -4.70 14.39 -18.05
CA PHE A 94 -3.54 15.15 -18.50
C PHE A 94 -2.25 14.87 -17.71
N ILE A 95 -2.28 13.94 -16.74
CA ILE A 95 -1.13 13.64 -15.88
C ILE A 95 0.15 13.33 -16.67
N PRO A 96 0.14 12.49 -17.72
CA PRO A 96 1.34 12.27 -18.52
C PRO A 96 1.92 13.54 -19.14
N LEU A 97 1.04 14.45 -19.62
CA LEU A 97 1.44 15.77 -20.14
C LEU A 97 2.10 16.64 -19.06
N MET A 98 1.52 16.63 -17.87
CA MET A 98 2.07 17.38 -16.73
C MET A 98 3.43 16.81 -16.32
N ALA A 99 3.60 15.50 -16.29
CA ALA A 99 4.88 14.87 -15.98
C ALA A 99 5.96 15.27 -17.00
N GLU A 100 5.64 15.27 -18.30
CA GLU A 100 6.51 15.74 -19.36
C GLU A 100 6.91 17.21 -19.13
N THR A 101 5.94 18.08 -18.84
CA THR A 101 6.17 19.50 -18.56
C THR A 101 7.01 19.73 -17.32
N LEU A 102 6.82 18.95 -16.27
CA LEU A 102 7.59 18.99 -15.03
C LEU A 102 8.97 18.35 -15.18
N GLY A 103 9.16 17.54 -16.23
CA GLY A 103 10.37 16.81 -16.53
C GLY A 103 10.65 15.65 -15.56
N GLY A 104 9.60 15.01 -15.02
CA GLY A 104 9.70 13.90 -14.09
C GLY A 104 8.33 13.42 -13.60
N ALA A 105 8.31 12.44 -12.72
CA ALA A 105 7.09 11.95 -12.10
C ALA A 105 6.56 12.87 -10.99
N PHE A 106 5.27 12.81 -10.74
CA PHE A 106 4.62 13.37 -9.56
C PHE A 106 3.46 12.45 -9.15
N SER A 107 2.96 12.67 -7.96
CA SER A 107 1.73 12.06 -7.45
C SER A 107 0.91 13.13 -6.74
N ASP A 108 -0.37 12.88 -6.52
CA ASP A 108 -1.22 13.83 -5.81
C ASP A 108 -1.39 13.51 -4.31
N ASP A 109 -1.80 12.30 -3.91
CA ASP A 109 -1.88 11.90 -2.50
C ASP A 109 -1.40 10.47 -2.22
N ASP A 110 -0.89 9.77 -3.21
CA ASP A 110 -0.28 8.44 -3.04
C ASP A 110 1.18 8.55 -2.54
N THR A 111 2.13 8.42 -3.44
CA THR A 111 3.56 8.39 -3.13
C THR A 111 4.08 9.69 -2.50
N ASP A 112 3.39 10.82 -2.65
CA ASP A 112 3.81 12.08 -2.05
C ASP A 112 3.58 12.12 -0.53
N ILE A 113 2.53 11.44 0.01
CA ILE A 113 2.36 11.24 1.44
C ILE A 113 3.35 10.20 1.98
N GLU A 114 3.67 9.16 1.19
CA GLU A 114 4.77 8.25 1.52
C GLU A 114 6.11 8.99 1.61
N PHE A 115 6.36 9.95 0.73
CA PHE A 115 7.55 10.81 0.80
C PHE A 115 7.59 11.64 2.10
N VAL A 116 6.45 12.15 2.56
CA VAL A 116 6.34 12.80 3.87
C VAL A 116 6.62 11.82 5.01
N THR A 117 6.14 10.58 4.90
CA THR A 117 6.42 9.52 5.88
C THR A 117 7.92 9.19 5.92
N LEU A 118 8.59 9.07 4.76
CA LEU A 118 10.04 8.89 4.69
C LEU A 118 10.78 10.04 5.40
N HIS A 119 10.41 11.27 5.10
CA HIS A 119 10.98 12.46 5.75
C HIS A 119 10.74 12.46 7.27
N ALA A 120 9.57 12.03 7.72
CA ALA A 120 9.24 11.92 9.13
C ALA A 120 10.10 10.86 9.85
N VAL A 121 10.28 9.69 9.24
CA VAL A 121 11.11 8.61 9.79
C VAL A 121 12.59 9.00 9.83
N GLU A 122 13.09 9.70 8.83
CA GLU A 122 14.47 10.24 8.86
C GLU A 122 14.68 11.23 9.99
N LYS A 123 13.65 11.99 10.33
CA LYS A 123 13.72 13.00 11.40
C LYS A 123 13.57 12.42 12.81
N TYR A 124 12.68 11.46 13.00
CA TYR A 124 12.28 10.97 14.32
C TYR A 124 12.66 9.51 14.59
N GLY A 125 13.11 8.78 13.56
CA GLY A 125 13.41 7.35 13.64
C GLY A 125 12.21 6.45 13.39
N LEU A 126 12.47 5.14 13.38
CA LEU A 126 11.46 4.10 13.12
C LEU A 126 10.37 4.02 14.21
N ASP A 127 10.69 4.45 15.43
CA ASP A 127 9.76 4.47 16.57
C ASP A 127 8.97 5.79 16.67
N ILE A 128 8.88 6.54 15.57
CA ILE A 128 8.07 7.77 15.49
C ILE A 128 6.70 7.60 16.14
N THR A 129 6.30 8.59 16.91
CA THR A 129 5.07 8.61 17.69
C THR A 129 3.91 9.28 16.96
N TYR A 130 2.67 9.02 17.40
CA TYR A 130 1.49 9.68 16.84
C TYR A 130 1.49 11.21 16.96
N PRO A 131 1.95 11.84 18.06
CA PRO A 131 2.11 13.29 18.09
C PRO A 131 3.08 13.82 17.04
N GLU A 132 4.21 13.14 16.81
CA GLU A 132 5.22 13.53 15.84
C GLU A 132 4.70 13.42 14.41
N ILE A 133 4.08 12.29 14.04
CA ILE A 133 3.52 12.14 12.68
C ILE A 133 2.34 13.10 12.46
N THR A 134 1.52 13.36 13.48
CA THR A 134 0.45 14.36 13.38
C THR A 134 1.02 15.75 13.09
N GLN A 135 2.15 16.12 13.73
CA GLN A 135 2.82 17.38 13.44
C GLN A 135 3.37 17.42 12.01
N MET A 136 3.94 16.31 11.50
CA MET A 136 4.41 16.22 10.12
C MET A 136 3.27 16.40 9.12
N TRP A 137 2.13 15.75 9.36
CA TRP A 137 0.92 15.94 8.53
C TRP A 137 0.47 17.40 8.53
N LYS A 138 0.41 18.05 9.68
CA LYS A 138 0.01 19.48 9.78
C LYS A 138 0.98 20.42 9.06
N THR A 139 2.26 20.08 9.02
CA THR A 139 3.28 20.90 8.37
C THR A 139 3.28 20.71 6.86
N HIS A 140 3.20 19.46 6.39
CA HIS A 140 3.51 19.14 5.01
C HIS A 140 2.30 18.80 4.15
N ILE A 141 1.14 18.46 4.76
CA ILE A 141 -0.06 17.97 4.04
C ILE A 141 -1.22 18.92 4.29
N ASN A 142 -1.38 19.94 3.44
CA ASN A 142 -2.41 20.98 3.61
C ASN A 142 -3.48 20.94 2.52
N ASP A 143 -3.18 20.45 1.33
CA ASP A 143 -4.11 20.36 0.20
C ASP A 143 -3.87 19.07 -0.60
N TYR A 144 -4.60 18.88 -1.69
CA TYR A 144 -4.50 17.69 -2.56
C TYR A 144 -4.58 16.37 -1.78
N ILE A 145 -5.57 16.29 -0.89
CA ILE A 145 -5.96 15.10 -0.14
C ILE A 145 -7.48 15.00 -0.15
N TRP A 146 -8.00 13.79 -0.12
CA TRP A 146 -9.44 13.55 -0.21
C TRP A 146 -9.94 12.71 0.98
N VAL A 147 -11.20 12.50 1.02
CA VAL A 147 -11.97 11.63 1.91
C VAL A 147 -11.38 11.41 3.31
N ALA A 148 -10.85 10.24 3.66
CA ALA A 148 -10.37 9.96 5.01
C ALA A 148 -9.12 10.76 5.36
N ASN A 149 -8.21 10.98 4.39
CA ASN A 149 -7.04 11.83 4.56
C ASN A 149 -7.44 13.28 4.89
N ARG A 150 -8.38 13.84 4.15
CA ARG A 150 -8.87 15.21 4.39
C ARG A 150 -9.57 15.34 5.74
N GLU A 151 -10.43 14.38 6.10
CA GLU A 151 -11.11 14.44 7.39
C GLU A 151 -10.12 14.30 8.56
N ALA A 152 -9.17 13.37 8.48
CA ALA A 152 -8.11 13.25 9.49
C ALA A 152 -7.32 14.56 9.64
N ARG A 153 -6.94 15.19 8.52
CA ARG A 153 -6.22 16.47 8.54
C ARG A 153 -7.05 17.59 9.17
N ASN A 154 -8.35 17.66 8.86
CA ASN A 154 -9.27 18.61 9.48
C ASN A 154 -9.42 18.39 10.99
N LEU A 155 -9.44 17.12 11.44
CA LEU A 155 -9.47 16.75 12.85
C LEU A 155 -8.18 17.17 13.58
N MET A 156 -7.03 17.03 12.91
CA MET A 156 -5.74 17.53 13.44
C MET A 156 -5.75 19.04 13.65
N ASP A 157 -6.40 19.81 12.77
CA ASP A 157 -6.57 21.27 12.95
C ASP A 157 -7.48 21.63 14.12
N ARG A 158 -8.42 20.75 14.43
CA ARG A 158 -9.28 20.87 15.61
C ARG A 158 -8.60 20.41 16.91
N GLY A 159 -7.35 19.98 16.82
CA GLY A 159 -6.53 19.58 17.98
C GLY A 159 -6.52 18.09 18.30
N LEU A 160 -7.11 17.22 17.46
CA LEU A 160 -6.99 15.78 17.64
C LEU A 160 -5.60 15.34 17.19
N VAL A 161 -5.12 14.29 17.83
CA VAL A 161 -3.87 13.60 17.51
C VAL A 161 -4.20 12.18 17.04
N ALA A 162 -3.49 11.68 16.04
CA ALA A 162 -3.62 10.27 15.66
C ALA A 162 -3.34 9.37 16.89
N PRO A 163 -4.01 8.23 17.05
CA PRO A 163 -4.94 7.60 16.12
C PRO A 163 -6.40 8.10 16.25
N ASP A 164 -6.70 9.05 17.12
CA ASP A 164 -8.07 9.57 17.33
C ASP A 164 -8.63 10.22 16.04
N THR A 165 -7.76 10.69 15.14
CA THR A 165 -8.13 11.23 13.83
C THR A 165 -8.66 10.18 12.85
N GLY A 166 -8.29 8.92 13.05
CA GLY A 166 -8.76 7.80 12.22
C GLY A 166 -9.99 7.08 12.77
N ARG A 167 -10.28 7.21 14.08
CA ARG A 167 -11.38 6.50 14.74
C ARG A 167 -12.71 6.74 14.04
N LYS A 168 -13.50 5.68 13.88
CA LYS A 168 -14.82 5.73 13.21
C LYS A 168 -15.83 6.67 13.87
N GLU A 169 -15.66 6.95 15.16
CA GLU A 169 -16.47 7.93 15.89
C GLU A 169 -16.15 9.38 15.46
N ASN A 170 -14.93 9.63 14.99
CA ASN A 170 -14.44 10.94 14.60
C ASN A 170 -14.35 11.13 13.10
N ASN A 171 -13.89 10.12 12.37
CA ASN A 171 -13.69 10.15 10.92
C ASN A 171 -14.78 9.36 10.20
N LYS A 172 -15.75 10.05 9.63
CA LYS A 172 -16.86 9.42 8.90
C LYS A 172 -16.42 8.62 7.65
N HIS A 173 -15.18 8.81 7.20
CA HIS A 173 -14.57 8.15 6.05
C HIS A 173 -13.65 7.00 6.43
N TRP A 174 -13.64 6.57 7.70
CA TRP A 174 -12.78 5.58 8.30
C TRP A 174 -12.63 4.25 7.54
N PHE A 175 -13.50 3.96 6.60
CA PHE A 175 -13.55 2.71 5.82
C PHE A 175 -13.06 2.87 4.38
N GLN A 176 -12.59 4.04 3.98
CA GLN A 176 -12.14 4.32 2.62
C GLN A 176 -10.67 3.92 2.41
N ILE A 177 -10.22 3.93 1.16
CA ILE A 177 -8.97 3.27 0.76
C ILE A 177 -7.71 4.03 1.19
N ASP A 178 -7.83 5.29 1.55
CA ASP A 178 -6.72 6.21 1.82
C ASP A 178 -5.51 5.62 2.56
N PRO A 179 -5.66 4.79 3.63
CA PRO A 179 -4.50 4.28 4.33
C PRO A 179 -3.71 3.24 3.52
N GLN A 180 -4.34 2.57 2.55
CA GLN A 180 -3.65 1.59 1.72
C GLN A 180 -2.60 2.29 0.86
N LEU A 181 -2.97 3.36 0.19
CA LEU A 181 -2.12 4.08 -0.76
C LEU A 181 -0.96 4.87 -0.12
N VAL A 182 -1.05 5.23 1.17
CA VAL A 182 -0.06 6.12 1.80
C VAL A 182 0.83 5.44 2.83
N ASN A 183 0.69 4.12 3.04
CA ASN A 183 1.43 3.40 4.08
C ASN A 183 2.27 2.22 3.57
N GLU A 184 2.36 2.00 2.28
CA GLU A 184 3.11 0.89 1.69
C GLU A 184 4.61 1.02 1.95
N ILE A 185 5.11 2.24 2.09
CA ILE A 185 6.50 2.54 2.41
C ILE A 185 6.96 1.89 3.73
N TRP A 186 6.07 1.72 4.72
CA TRP A 186 6.40 0.99 5.95
C TRP A 186 6.87 -0.44 5.66
N SER A 187 6.30 -1.05 4.63
CA SER A 187 6.67 -2.41 4.21
C SER A 187 8.06 -2.48 3.59
N ALA A 188 8.43 -1.45 2.83
CA ALA A 188 9.75 -1.32 2.26
C ALA A 188 10.82 -1.07 3.34
N PHE A 189 10.48 -0.45 4.46
CA PHE A 189 11.41 -0.30 5.59
C PHE A 189 11.72 -1.61 6.31
N TYR A 190 10.85 -2.64 6.19
CA TYR A 190 10.99 -3.91 6.92
C TYR A 190 11.04 -5.13 5.97
N PRO A 191 12.03 -5.24 5.05
CA PRO A 191 12.11 -6.35 4.10
C PRO A 191 12.22 -7.70 4.82
N GLY A 192 11.27 -8.61 4.53
CA GLY A 192 11.21 -9.96 5.11
C GLY A 192 10.80 -10.04 6.58
N MET A 193 10.46 -8.92 7.21
CA MET A 193 9.96 -8.83 8.59
C MET A 193 8.45 -8.54 8.55
N THR A 194 7.67 -9.54 8.14
CA THR A 194 6.25 -9.37 7.75
C THR A 194 5.35 -8.93 8.89
N GLN A 195 5.56 -9.44 10.09
CA GLN A 195 4.83 -9.00 11.28
C GLN A 195 5.10 -7.53 11.59
N LYS A 196 6.39 -7.13 11.56
CA LYS A 196 6.78 -5.76 11.83
C LYS A 196 6.23 -4.79 10.80
N ALA A 197 6.28 -5.17 9.52
CA ALA A 197 5.68 -4.42 8.43
C ALA A 197 4.17 -4.25 8.62
N ALA A 198 3.45 -5.33 8.95
CA ALA A 198 2.01 -5.32 9.22
C ALA A 198 1.65 -4.45 10.44
N GLU A 199 2.43 -4.51 11.53
CA GLU A 199 2.26 -3.66 12.72
C GLU A 199 2.42 -2.18 12.38
N ARG A 200 3.44 -1.82 11.61
CA ARG A 200 3.69 -0.42 11.20
C ARG A 200 2.68 0.05 10.15
N ALA A 201 2.26 -0.81 9.24
CA ALA A 201 1.17 -0.54 8.31
C ALA A 201 -0.16 -0.25 9.06
N LEU A 202 -0.50 -1.04 10.07
CA LEU A 202 -1.64 -0.77 10.95
C LEU A 202 -1.48 0.54 11.71
N TRP A 203 -0.29 0.81 12.24
CA TRP A 203 0.00 2.06 12.95
C TRP A 203 -0.24 3.27 12.03
N GLY A 204 0.28 3.23 10.80
CA GLY A 204 0.05 4.26 9.80
C GLY A 204 -1.41 4.37 9.38
N ALA A 205 -2.08 3.24 9.14
CA ALA A 205 -3.48 3.22 8.73
C ALA A 205 -4.42 3.89 9.76
N ARG A 206 -4.09 3.79 11.04
CA ARG A 206 -4.86 4.41 12.12
C ARG A 206 -4.78 5.94 12.16
N ILE A 207 -3.95 6.56 11.35
CA ILE A 207 -3.96 8.03 11.21
C ILE A 207 -5.29 8.48 10.60
N THR A 208 -5.84 7.71 9.66
CA THR A 208 -7.01 8.09 8.86
C THR A 208 -8.19 7.13 8.98
N ASN A 209 -7.96 5.87 9.33
CA ASN A 209 -8.96 4.79 9.30
C ASN A 209 -9.01 3.99 10.60
N ASP A 210 -10.06 3.16 10.70
CA ASP A 210 -10.32 2.31 11.87
C ASP A 210 -10.89 0.97 11.44
N ASP A 211 -11.03 0.04 12.41
CA ASP A 211 -11.68 -1.25 12.26
C ASP A 211 -11.19 -1.98 10.98
N TRP A 212 -12.10 -2.64 10.26
CA TRP A 212 -11.78 -3.35 9.02
C TRP A 212 -11.28 -2.44 7.88
N GLY A 213 -11.52 -1.13 7.96
CA GLY A 213 -10.96 -0.15 7.02
C GLY A 213 -9.42 -0.12 6.98
N THR A 214 -8.75 -0.67 8.00
CA THR A 214 -7.29 -0.79 8.07
C THR A 214 -6.76 -2.13 7.53
N HIS A 215 -7.62 -3.12 7.35
CA HIS A 215 -7.18 -4.49 7.05
C HIS A 215 -6.47 -4.64 5.69
N PRO A 216 -6.89 -3.99 4.59
CA PRO A 216 -6.14 -4.05 3.34
C PRO A 216 -4.70 -3.56 3.50
N THR A 217 -4.50 -2.43 4.18
CA THR A 217 -3.17 -1.87 4.46
C THR A 217 -2.26 -2.87 5.19
N ILE A 218 -2.81 -3.58 6.19
CA ILE A 218 -2.08 -4.62 6.94
C ILE A 218 -1.67 -5.77 6.02
N ALA A 219 -2.61 -6.26 5.19
CA ALA A 219 -2.35 -7.38 4.30
C ALA A 219 -1.28 -7.04 3.26
N TYR A 220 -1.44 -5.91 2.56
CA TYR A 220 -0.44 -5.45 1.60
C TYR A 220 0.89 -5.15 2.26
N GLY A 221 0.88 -4.61 3.48
CA GLY A 221 2.08 -4.39 4.28
C GLY A 221 2.90 -5.66 4.47
N ALA A 222 2.25 -6.75 4.88
CA ALA A 222 2.90 -8.05 5.03
C ALA A 222 3.36 -8.62 3.68
N MET A 223 2.52 -8.53 2.64
CA MET A 223 2.82 -9.05 1.30
C MET A 223 4.02 -8.37 0.65
N ILE A 224 4.09 -7.04 0.70
CA ILE A 224 5.20 -6.25 0.12
C ILE A 224 6.51 -6.57 0.86
N SER A 225 6.47 -6.63 2.19
CA SER A 225 7.62 -7.05 3.00
C SER A 225 8.11 -8.45 2.63
N ALA A 226 7.18 -9.40 2.47
CA ALA A 226 7.50 -10.78 2.07
C ALA A 226 8.10 -10.87 0.67
N ALA A 227 7.65 -10.03 -0.28
CA ALA A 227 8.08 -10.05 -1.68
C ALA A 227 9.57 -9.75 -1.89
N PHE A 228 10.27 -9.25 -0.88
CA PHE A 228 11.73 -9.17 -0.93
C PHE A 228 12.39 -10.55 -1.01
N PHE A 229 11.73 -11.62 -0.53
CA PHE A 229 12.29 -12.97 -0.45
C PHE A 229 11.38 -14.05 -1.05
N GLU A 230 10.06 -13.88 -1.05
CA GLU A 230 9.10 -14.81 -1.63
C GLU A 230 8.68 -14.36 -3.03
N LYS A 231 8.69 -15.28 -4.00
CA LYS A 231 8.33 -15.02 -5.40
C LYS A 231 7.00 -15.62 -5.81
N ASP A 232 6.46 -16.52 -5.01
CA ASP A 232 5.17 -17.14 -5.28
C ASP A 232 4.04 -16.22 -4.81
N VAL A 233 3.31 -15.65 -5.77
CA VAL A 233 2.20 -14.71 -5.49
C VAL A 233 1.10 -15.33 -4.64
N ARG A 234 0.86 -16.65 -4.76
CA ARG A 234 -0.10 -17.35 -3.94
C ARG A 234 0.32 -17.37 -2.46
N LYS A 235 1.58 -17.65 -2.21
CA LYS A 235 2.14 -17.59 -0.85
C LYS A 235 2.12 -16.17 -0.29
N LEU A 236 2.38 -15.14 -1.11
CA LEU A 236 2.25 -13.75 -0.69
C LEU A 236 0.81 -13.47 -0.22
N VAL A 237 -0.21 -13.89 -0.98
CA VAL A 237 -1.60 -13.73 -0.56
C VAL A 237 -1.90 -14.52 0.73
N ASP A 238 -1.36 -15.73 0.91
CA ASP A 238 -1.51 -16.51 2.14
C ASP A 238 -0.85 -15.81 3.35
N ILE A 239 0.27 -15.08 3.15
CA ILE A 239 0.89 -14.23 4.17
C ILE A 239 -0.02 -13.05 4.51
N GLY A 240 -0.58 -12.38 3.50
CA GLY A 240 -1.55 -11.30 3.70
C GLY A 240 -2.78 -11.74 4.49
N ILE A 241 -3.33 -12.93 4.20
CA ILE A 241 -4.46 -13.50 4.97
C ILE A 241 -4.09 -13.70 6.44
N LYS A 242 -2.87 -14.18 6.72
CA LYS A 242 -2.42 -14.44 8.10
C LYS A 242 -2.17 -13.16 8.89
N ALA A 243 -1.79 -12.08 8.22
CA ALA A 243 -1.49 -10.81 8.85
C ALA A 243 -2.75 -10.07 9.35
N VAL A 244 -3.90 -10.27 8.72
CA VAL A 244 -5.15 -9.59 9.11
C VAL A 244 -5.92 -10.38 10.17
N PRO A 245 -6.76 -9.71 10.99
CA PRO A 245 -7.65 -10.40 11.91
C PRO A 245 -8.53 -11.43 11.18
N ASN A 246 -8.63 -12.64 11.73
CA ASN A 246 -9.40 -13.73 11.11
C ASN A 246 -10.89 -13.43 10.94
N GLN A 247 -11.41 -12.48 11.73
CA GLN A 247 -12.79 -12.01 11.67
C GLN A 247 -12.85 -10.70 10.88
N GLY A 248 -13.94 -10.50 10.16
CA GLY A 248 -14.19 -9.30 9.42
C GLY A 248 -14.30 -9.52 7.91
N PRO A 249 -14.80 -8.49 7.21
CA PRO A 249 -15.17 -8.62 5.80
C PRO A 249 -13.96 -8.83 4.89
N PHE A 250 -12.82 -8.25 5.21
CA PHE A 250 -11.64 -8.36 4.34
C PHE A 250 -11.00 -9.75 4.38
N ALA A 251 -10.84 -10.34 5.57
CA ALA A 251 -10.33 -11.71 5.69
C ALA A 251 -11.28 -12.75 5.04
N GLU A 252 -12.59 -12.55 5.16
CA GLU A 252 -13.57 -13.33 4.41
C GLU A 252 -13.39 -13.15 2.91
N GLY A 253 -13.27 -11.89 2.47
CA GLY A 253 -13.14 -11.53 1.08
C GLY A 253 -11.89 -12.10 0.41
N ILE A 254 -10.72 -12.06 1.05
CA ILE A 254 -9.51 -12.68 0.48
C ILE A 254 -9.72 -14.19 0.29
N ARG A 255 -10.30 -14.89 1.27
CA ARG A 255 -10.59 -16.32 1.13
C ARG A 255 -11.55 -16.61 -0.02
N ASP A 256 -12.55 -15.79 -0.23
CA ASP A 256 -13.46 -15.90 -1.36
C ASP A 256 -12.77 -15.63 -2.69
N VAL A 257 -11.96 -14.60 -2.79
CA VAL A 257 -11.18 -14.28 -4.01
C VAL A 257 -10.25 -15.44 -4.37
N VAL A 258 -9.58 -16.02 -3.38
CA VAL A 258 -8.72 -17.19 -3.57
C VAL A 258 -9.52 -18.39 -4.07
N LYS A 259 -10.73 -18.63 -3.52
CA LYS A 259 -11.64 -19.67 -3.96
C LYS A 259 -12.10 -19.41 -5.39
N TRP A 260 -12.57 -18.21 -5.69
CA TRP A 260 -13.06 -17.85 -7.04
C TRP A 260 -11.94 -17.91 -8.09
N HIS A 261 -10.70 -17.53 -7.74
CA HIS A 261 -9.54 -17.73 -8.61
C HIS A 261 -9.34 -19.21 -9.00
N SER A 262 -9.69 -20.17 -8.11
CA SER A 262 -9.63 -21.60 -8.44
C SER A 262 -10.84 -22.11 -9.25
N GLU A 263 -11.92 -21.33 -9.31
CA GLU A 263 -13.17 -21.69 -10.00
C GLU A 263 -13.31 -21.02 -11.38
N PHE A 264 -12.69 -19.86 -11.56
CA PHE A 264 -12.81 -19.04 -12.78
C PHE A 264 -11.44 -18.78 -13.41
N ASP A 265 -11.31 -19.03 -14.71
CA ASP A 265 -10.13 -18.69 -15.48
C ASP A 265 -10.04 -17.19 -15.81
N ASN A 266 -11.18 -16.50 -15.81
CA ASN A 266 -11.28 -15.09 -16.17
C ASN A 266 -11.44 -14.22 -14.90
N TRP A 267 -10.54 -13.30 -14.68
CA TRP A 267 -10.58 -12.37 -13.57
C TRP A 267 -11.86 -11.52 -13.51
N ARG A 268 -12.51 -11.30 -14.66
CA ARG A 268 -13.77 -10.52 -14.72
C ARG A 268 -14.90 -11.21 -13.95
N ASP A 269 -14.97 -12.53 -14.00
CA ASP A 269 -15.98 -13.30 -13.25
C ASP A 269 -15.75 -13.17 -11.74
N THR A 270 -14.48 -13.17 -11.32
CA THR A 270 -14.11 -12.92 -9.91
C THR A 270 -14.41 -11.47 -9.50
N ARG A 271 -14.12 -10.49 -10.37
CA ARG A 271 -14.46 -9.07 -10.11
C ARG A 271 -15.95 -8.88 -9.91
N ASP A 272 -16.78 -9.52 -10.72
CA ASP A 272 -18.23 -9.42 -10.60
C ASP A 272 -18.72 -10.04 -9.27
N LYS A 273 -18.11 -11.12 -8.82
CA LYS A 273 -18.37 -11.70 -7.50
C LYS A 273 -17.94 -10.78 -6.36
N ILE A 274 -16.81 -10.08 -6.49
CA ILE A 274 -16.39 -9.06 -5.52
C ILE A 274 -17.44 -7.95 -5.47
N HIS A 275 -17.89 -7.44 -6.61
CA HIS A 275 -18.89 -6.39 -6.68
C HIS A 275 -20.20 -6.83 -6.02
N GLU A 276 -20.73 -7.98 -6.44
CA GLU A 276 -21.99 -8.52 -5.93
C GLU A 276 -21.99 -8.65 -4.39
N LYS A 277 -20.88 -9.12 -3.81
CA LYS A 277 -20.83 -9.47 -2.39
C LYS A 277 -20.25 -8.38 -1.50
N TYR A 278 -19.24 -7.63 -1.97
CA TYR A 278 -18.41 -6.75 -1.12
C TYR A 278 -18.57 -5.26 -1.39
N TYR A 279 -19.16 -4.85 -2.51
CA TYR A 279 -19.36 -3.41 -2.79
C TYR A 279 -20.37 -2.75 -1.83
N ALA A 280 -21.37 -3.50 -1.38
CA ALA A 280 -22.38 -3.10 -0.40
C ALA A 280 -22.48 -4.13 0.74
N TYR A 281 -21.37 -4.47 1.35
CA TYR A 281 -21.27 -5.55 2.32
C TYR A 281 -22.06 -5.26 3.60
N LYS A 282 -22.91 -6.22 4.01
CA LYS A 282 -23.67 -6.18 5.26
C LYS A 282 -23.78 -7.59 5.82
N LYS A 283 -23.00 -7.90 6.86
CA LYS A 283 -23.06 -9.19 7.52
C LYS A 283 -22.72 -9.08 9.00
N GLY A 284 -23.64 -9.52 9.86
CA GLY A 284 -23.47 -9.45 11.31
C GLY A 284 -23.39 -8.01 11.80
N SER A 285 -22.31 -7.68 12.53
CA SER A 285 -22.03 -6.32 13.00
C SER A 285 -21.24 -5.48 12.00
N TYR A 286 -20.84 -6.07 10.87
CA TYR A 286 -20.06 -5.37 9.86
C TYR A 286 -20.95 -4.76 8.79
N GLU A 287 -20.73 -3.50 8.51
CA GLU A 287 -21.41 -2.77 7.46
C GLU A 287 -20.36 -2.00 6.66
N ALA A 288 -20.35 -2.18 5.34
CA ALA A 288 -19.57 -1.37 4.42
C ALA A 288 -20.52 -0.45 3.66
N PRO A 289 -20.44 0.87 3.88
CA PRO A 289 -21.17 1.82 3.05
C PRO A 289 -20.76 1.67 1.59
N VAL A 290 -21.73 1.84 0.70
CA VAL A 290 -21.47 1.84 -0.74
C VAL A 290 -20.58 3.03 -1.08
N SER A 291 -19.40 2.76 -1.58
CA SER A 291 -18.43 3.78 -1.97
C SER A 291 -17.49 3.23 -3.03
N VAL A 292 -17.25 4.01 -4.09
CA VAL A 292 -16.28 3.65 -5.12
C VAL A 292 -14.86 3.54 -4.55
N VAL A 293 -14.56 4.33 -3.54
CA VAL A 293 -13.28 4.34 -2.82
C VAL A 293 -13.32 3.52 -1.51
N SER A 294 -14.18 2.51 -1.39
CA SER A 294 -14.18 1.61 -0.24
C SER A 294 -12.92 0.75 -0.20
N SER A 295 -12.22 0.73 0.93
CA SER A 295 -11.03 -0.13 1.11
C SER A 295 -11.33 -1.62 0.91
N LEU A 296 -12.56 -2.06 1.19
CA LEU A 296 -12.96 -3.46 1.08
C LEU A 296 -12.97 -3.93 -0.38
N ALA A 297 -13.79 -3.30 -1.24
CA ALA A 297 -13.90 -3.70 -2.64
C ALA A 297 -12.59 -3.46 -3.39
N ASN A 298 -11.97 -2.32 -3.17
CA ASN A 298 -10.68 -1.95 -3.77
C ASN A 298 -9.56 -2.91 -3.34
N GLY A 299 -9.36 -3.13 -2.06
CA GLY A 299 -8.35 -4.06 -1.57
C GLY A 299 -8.53 -5.48 -2.13
N LEU A 300 -9.78 -5.96 -2.26
CA LEU A 300 -10.06 -7.29 -2.83
C LEU A 300 -9.78 -7.37 -4.34
N THR A 301 -10.04 -6.31 -5.10
CA THR A 301 -9.71 -6.28 -6.53
C THR A 301 -8.20 -6.27 -6.76
N GLY A 302 -7.43 -5.63 -5.88
CA GLY A 302 -5.96 -5.73 -5.91
C GLY A 302 -5.46 -7.15 -5.62
N ILE A 303 -6.00 -7.84 -4.61
CA ILE A 303 -5.68 -9.27 -4.34
C ILE A 303 -6.01 -10.14 -5.57
N MET A 304 -7.17 -9.92 -6.19
CA MET A 304 -7.54 -10.58 -7.44
C MET A 304 -6.49 -10.34 -8.53
N ALA A 305 -6.09 -9.08 -8.73
CA ALA A 305 -5.10 -8.73 -9.75
C ALA A 305 -3.75 -9.41 -9.51
N VAL A 306 -3.29 -9.50 -8.26
CA VAL A 306 -2.06 -10.21 -7.89
C VAL A 306 -2.14 -11.69 -8.26
N LEU A 307 -3.26 -12.35 -7.95
CA LEU A 307 -3.44 -13.78 -8.26
C LEU A 307 -3.48 -14.05 -9.76
N TYR A 308 -4.33 -13.34 -10.51
CA TYR A 308 -4.46 -13.51 -11.96
C TYR A 308 -3.28 -12.97 -12.76
N GLY A 309 -2.52 -12.05 -12.19
CA GLY A 309 -1.31 -11.50 -12.76
C GLY A 309 -0.13 -12.47 -12.75
N GLU A 310 -0.11 -13.43 -11.80
CA GLU A 310 0.88 -14.53 -11.70
C GLU A 310 2.33 -14.03 -11.64
N GLY A 311 2.56 -12.83 -11.11
CA GLY A 311 3.88 -12.20 -10.99
C GLY A 311 4.34 -11.43 -12.24
N ASP A 312 3.58 -11.44 -13.33
CA ASP A 312 3.82 -10.55 -14.48
C ASP A 312 3.39 -9.13 -14.10
N PHE A 313 4.30 -8.17 -14.26
CA PHE A 313 4.08 -6.78 -13.85
C PHE A 313 2.95 -6.13 -14.63
N MET A 314 3.04 -6.11 -15.97
CA MET A 314 2.05 -5.43 -16.81
C MET A 314 0.68 -6.09 -16.78
N LYS A 315 0.64 -7.42 -16.69
CA LYS A 315 -0.62 -8.17 -16.53
C LYS A 315 -1.29 -7.83 -15.21
N THR A 316 -0.54 -7.81 -14.09
CA THR A 316 -1.08 -7.49 -12.78
C THR A 316 -1.63 -6.07 -12.74
N VAL A 317 -0.83 -5.08 -13.14
CA VAL A 317 -1.23 -3.66 -13.14
C VAL A 317 -2.40 -3.42 -14.10
N GLY A 318 -2.38 -4.06 -15.26
CA GLY A 318 -3.48 -3.99 -16.23
C GLY A 318 -4.79 -4.54 -15.68
N ILE A 319 -4.76 -5.66 -14.95
CA ILE A 319 -5.97 -6.22 -14.31
C ILE A 319 -6.44 -5.30 -13.17
N ALA A 320 -5.52 -4.81 -12.31
CA ALA A 320 -5.85 -3.91 -11.22
C ALA A 320 -6.55 -2.64 -11.72
N THR A 321 -5.99 -2.00 -12.75
CA THR A 321 -6.61 -0.84 -13.42
C THR A 321 -7.95 -1.20 -14.04
N SER A 322 -7.99 -2.30 -14.81
CA SER A 322 -9.19 -2.67 -15.57
C SER A 322 -10.34 -3.14 -14.71
N ALA A 323 -10.10 -3.48 -13.45
CA ALA A 323 -11.15 -3.80 -12.49
C ALA A 323 -12.04 -2.59 -12.16
N GLY A 324 -11.57 -1.37 -12.39
CA GLY A 324 -12.30 -0.13 -12.11
C GLY A 324 -12.21 0.30 -10.65
N TYR A 325 -13.21 1.01 -10.16
CA TYR A 325 -13.25 1.67 -8.84
C TYR A 325 -12.17 2.76 -8.72
N ASP A 326 -11.42 2.74 -7.63
CA ASP A 326 -10.25 3.60 -7.38
C ASP A 326 -9.01 2.94 -7.99
N CYS A 327 -9.00 2.86 -9.32
CA CYS A 327 -8.10 1.95 -10.02
C CYS A 327 -6.66 2.42 -10.13
N ASP A 328 -6.36 3.68 -9.98
CA ASP A 328 -5.01 4.22 -9.90
C ASP A 328 -4.33 3.79 -8.60
N ASN A 329 -5.05 3.82 -7.48
CA ASN A 329 -4.61 3.28 -6.22
C ASN A 329 -4.33 1.77 -6.31
N GLN A 330 -5.29 0.98 -6.85
CA GLN A 330 -5.09 -0.47 -7.00
C GLN A 330 -3.89 -0.79 -7.86
N ALA A 331 -3.74 -0.05 -8.97
CA ALA A 331 -2.61 -0.21 -9.86
C ALA A 331 -1.30 0.15 -9.18
N ALA A 332 -1.25 1.24 -8.39
CA ALA A 332 -0.06 1.65 -7.65
C ALA A 332 0.34 0.60 -6.60
N THR A 333 -0.58 0.19 -5.72
CA THR A 333 -0.33 -0.82 -4.69
C THR A 333 0.18 -2.13 -5.28
N THR A 334 -0.51 -2.66 -6.30
CA THR A 334 -0.12 -3.93 -6.92
C THR A 334 1.19 -3.80 -7.70
N ALA A 335 1.42 -2.66 -8.35
CA ALA A 335 2.67 -2.37 -9.03
C ALA A 335 3.85 -2.25 -8.06
N GLY A 336 3.66 -1.63 -6.89
CA GLY A 336 4.65 -1.60 -5.82
C GLY A 336 5.00 -3.00 -5.34
N LEU A 337 4.00 -3.84 -5.08
CA LEU A 337 4.19 -5.24 -4.66
C LEU A 337 4.95 -6.06 -5.70
N ILE A 338 4.49 -6.06 -6.96
CA ILE A 338 5.14 -6.83 -8.04
C ILE A 338 6.48 -6.22 -8.44
N GLY A 339 6.63 -4.90 -8.25
CA GLY A 339 7.92 -4.22 -8.40
C GLY A 339 8.96 -4.70 -7.39
N VAL A 340 8.58 -4.91 -6.13
CA VAL A 340 9.46 -5.56 -5.13
C VAL A 340 9.75 -7.01 -5.52
N LEU A 341 8.73 -7.77 -5.92
CA LEU A 341 8.88 -9.17 -6.29
C LEU A 341 9.92 -9.34 -7.40
N ASN A 342 9.85 -8.52 -8.44
CA ASN A 342 10.68 -8.63 -9.63
C ASN A 342 11.99 -7.83 -9.57
N GLY A 343 12.07 -6.78 -8.76
CA GLY A 343 13.04 -5.71 -8.89
C GLY A 343 12.77 -4.84 -10.12
N LEU A 344 13.37 -3.67 -10.21
CA LEU A 344 13.27 -2.82 -11.41
C LEU A 344 13.80 -3.54 -12.65
N SER A 345 14.89 -4.28 -12.49
CA SER A 345 15.52 -5.07 -13.58
C SER A 345 14.61 -6.18 -14.11
N GLY A 346 13.68 -6.68 -13.30
CA GLY A 346 12.75 -7.76 -13.62
C GLY A 346 11.33 -7.31 -13.99
N MET A 347 11.02 -6.01 -13.95
CA MET A 347 9.67 -5.49 -14.30
C MET A 347 9.28 -5.71 -15.76
N GLY A 348 10.24 -6.03 -16.61
CA GLY A 348 10.05 -6.23 -18.05
C GLY A 348 10.30 -4.96 -18.87
N GLU A 349 10.79 -5.16 -20.09
CA GLU A 349 11.17 -4.07 -20.99
C GLU A 349 10.01 -3.12 -21.30
N ALA A 350 8.79 -3.66 -21.48
CA ALA A 350 7.60 -2.87 -21.79
C ALA A 350 7.27 -1.91 -20.65
N ALA A 351 7.30 -2.38 -19.39
CA ALA A 351 7.02 -1.54 -18.21
C ALA A 351 8.07 -0.44 -18.05
N VAL A 352 9.36 -0.79 -18.10
CA VAL A 352 10.45 0.18 -17.99
C VAL A 352 10.39 1.22 -19.10
N LYS A 353 10.09 0.79 -20.34
CA LYS A 353 9.93 1.68 -21.49
C LYS A 353 8.81 2.71 -21.29
N LEU A 354 7.67 2.32 -20.71
CA LEU A 354 6.57 3.25 -20.42
C LEU A 354 7.00 4.37 -19.46
N THR A 355 7.91 4.11 -18.54
CA THR A 355 8.44 5.15 -17.63
C THR A 355 9.40 6.13 -18.30
N MET A 356 9.92 5.80 -19.48
CA MET A 356 10.87 6.64 -20.24
C MET A 356 10.22 7.30 -21.46
N GLU A 357 9.19 6.69 -22.03
CA GLU A 357 8.46 7.17 -23.19
C GLU A 357 7.00 7.46 -22.82
N LEU A 358 6.73 8.56 -22.11
CA LEU A 358 5.36 9.00 -21.92
C LEU A 358 4.74 9.35 -23.28
N PRO A 359 3.41 9.10 -23.51
CA PRO A 359 2.77 9.10 -24.84
C PRO A 359 2.92 10.36 -25.67
N LEU A 360 3.54 11.42 -25.13
CA LEU A 360 3.54 12.75 -25.73
C LEU A 360 4.89 13.26 -26.20
N ARG A 361 5.91 12.44 -26.33
CA ARG A 361 7.16 12.81 -27.01
C ARG A 361 8.42 12.92 -26.15
N SER A 362 8.37 12.72 -24.84
CA SER A 362 9.58 12.71 -24.05
C SER A 362 10.27 11.36 -24.19
N THR A 363 11.51 11.38 -24.59
CA THR A 363 12.41 10.25 -24.43
C THR A 363 13.37 10.59 -23.32
N TRP A 364 13.27 9.85 -22.21
CA TRP A 364 14.17 10.00 -21.08
C TRP A 364 15.17 8.84 -21.04
N ASP A 365 16.35 9.11 -20.54
CA ASP A 365 17.41 8.10 -20.42
C ASP A 365 17.22 7.17 -19.23
N LYS A 366 16.35 7.57 -18.29
CA LYS A 366 16.07 6.86 -17.06
C LYS A 366 14.56 6.90 -16.74
N PRO A 367 14.04 5.93 -15.98
CA PRO A 367 12.65 5.97 -15.52
C PRO A 367 12.28 7.34 -14.94
N PHE A 368 11.21 7.95 -15.48
CA PHE A 368 10.71 9.27 -15.12
C PHE A 368 11.80 10.36 -15.07
N ASN A 369 12.82 10.26 -15.96
CA ASN A 369 13.96 11.19 -15.99
C ASN A 369 14.73 11.26 -14.66
N ASP A 370 14.69 10.21 -13.86
CA ASP A 370 15.23 10.15 -12.48
C ASP A 370 14.80 11.35 -11.62
N ARG A 371 13.55 11.79 -11.76
CA ARG A 371 13.05 12.97 -11.06
C ARG A 371 11.65 12.77 -10.51
N TYR A 372 11.52 13.01 -9.23
CA TYR A 372 10.24 13.13 -8.53
C TYR A 372 9.96 14.59 -8.21
N VAL A 373 8.76 15.07 -8.54
CA VAL A 373 8.35 16.46 -8.35
C VAL A 373 7.20 16.51 -7.35
N ASN A 374 7.50 16.89 -6.13
CA ASN A 374 6.55 16.97 -5.04
C ASN A 374 5.80 18.31 -5.05
N ILE A 375 4.80 18.43 -5.92
CA ILE A 375 4.04 19.68 -6.14
C ILE A 375 2.91 19.89 -5.14
N SER A 376 2.51 18.83 -4.44
CA SER A 376 1.30 18.80 -3.60
C SER A 376 1.59 18.84 -2.10
N ARG A 377 2.88 18.93 -1.69
CA ARG A 377 3.28 18.95 -0.29
C ARG A 377 4.08 20.21 0.04
N ASP A 378 3.82 20.77 1.23
CA ASP A 378 4.43 22.02 1.68
C ASP A 378 5.74 21.76 2.43
N GLU A 379 6.60 22.78 2.48
CA GLU A 379 7.86 22.79 3.26
C GLU A 379 8.74 21.54 3.09
N ILE A 380 8.70 20.93 1.91
CA ILE A 380 9.50 19.77 1.55
C ILE A 380 10.19 20.00 0.19
N LYS A 381 11.28 19.28 -0.09
CA LYS A 381 12.05 19.47 -1.33
C LYS A 381 11.17 19.22 -2.56
N LEU A 382 11.00 20.25 -3.39
CA LEU A 382 10.12 20.20 -4.57
C LEU A 382 10.58 19.17 -5.61
N ARG A 383 11.88 19.00 -5.81
CA ARG A 383 12.46 18.08 -6.80
C ARG A 383 13.52 17.23 -6.15
N THR A 384 13.37 15.92 -6.26
CA THR A 384 14.31 14.93 -5.71
C THR A 384 14.59 13.88 -6.78
N PRO A 385 15.83 13.46 -7.03
CA PRO A 385 16.10 12.29 -7.85
C PRO A 385 15.39 11.05 -7.29
N ILE A 386 14.77 10.25 -8.16
CA ILE A 386 14.15 9.00 -7.74
C ILE A 386 15.20 8.06 -7.14
N SER A 387 16.41 8.04 -7.72
CA SER A 387 17.54 7.30 -7.16
C SER A 387 17.89 7.74 -5.72
N GLU A 388 17.84 9.05 -5.41
CA GLU A 388 18.03 9.55 -4.03
C GLU A 388 16.92 9.06 -3.09
N ILE A 389 15.66 9.03 -3.55
CA ILE A 389 14.54 8.52 -2.74
C ILE A 389 14.74 7.03 -2.43
N VAL A 390 15.10 6.24 -3.42
CA VAL A 390 15.37 4.80 -3.28
C VAL A 390 16.54 4.56 -2.31
N GLU A 391 17.61 5.32 -2.41
CA GLU A 391 18.74 5.25 -1.46
C GLU A 391 18.30 5.58 -0.03
N ARG A 392 17.45 6.57 0.17
CA ARG A 392 16.91 6.96 1.48
C ARG A 392 16.04 5.86 2.07
N ILE A 393 15.14 5.27 1.28
CA ILE A 393 14.33 4.11 1.70
C ILE A 393 15.25 2.95 2.10
N GLY A 394 16.25 2.64 1.27
CA GLY A 394 17.24 1.59 1.55
C GLY A 394 18.05 1.84 2.83
N ALA A 395 18.38 3.10 3.13
CA ALA A 395 19.07 3.48 4.37
C ALA A 395 18.19 3.24 5.61
N VAL A 396 16.90 3.57 5.53
CA VAL A 396 15.93 3.26 6.60
C VAL A 396 15.77 1.75 6.76
N ALA A 397 15.62 1.00 5.67
CA ALA A 397 15.53 -0.46 5.70
C ALA A 397 16.78 -1.11 6.33
N LYS A 398 17.98 -0.64 5.99
CA LYS A 398 19.22 -1.07 6.65
C LYS A 398 19.17 -0.84 8.16
N THR A 399 18.72 0.32 8.59
CA THR A 399 18.57 0.63 10.03
C THR A 399 17.58 -0.33 10.67
N ALA A 400 16.42 -0.56 10.05
CA ALA A 400 15.41 -1.49 10.54
C ALA A 400 15.96 -2.93 10.66
N ILE A 401 16.72 -3.40 9.67
CA ILE A 401 17.35 -4.72 9.72
C ILE A 401 18.29 -4.83 10.94
N LEU A 402 19.15 -3.83 11.15
CA LEU A 402 20.11 -3.86 12.25
C LEU A 402 19.44 -3.75 13.62
N GLU A 403 18.43 -2.92 13.78
CA GLU A 403 17.68 -2.73 15.03
C GLU A 403 16.83 -3.97 15.41
N ASN A 404 16.48 -4.81 14.41
CA ASN A 404 15.71 -6.04 14.64
C ASN A 404 16.58 -7.30 14.63
N GLY A 405 17.87 -7.17 14.99
CA GLY A 405 18.79 -8.29 15.23
C GLY A 405 19.42 -8.85 13.96
N GLY A 406 19.16 -8.26 12.80
CA GLY A 406 19.89 -8.58 11.58
C GLY A 406 21.30 -7.97 11.58
N ARG A 407 22.05 -8.22 10.54
CA ARG A 407 23.44 -7.75 10.43
C ARG A 407 23.85 -7.50 8.99
N MET A 408 24.91 -6.73 8.83
CA MET A 408 25.57 -6.49 7.55
C MET A 408 26.88 -7.29 7.50
N GLU A 409 27.13 -7.95 6.38
CA GLU A 409 28.33 -8.73 6.11
C GLU A 409 28.90 -8.38 4.73
N VAL A 410 30.16 -8.78 4.50
CA VAL A 410 30.76 -8.77 3.17
C VAL A 410 30.97 -10.22 2.74
N ARG A 411 30.30 -10.64 1.66
CA ARG A 411 30.44 -11.96 1.05
C ARG A 411 30.92 -11.80 -0.39
N ASP A 412 32.01 -12.43 -0.76
CA ASP A 412 32.60 -12.36 -2.12
C ASP A 412 32.82 -10.90 -2.60
N GLY A 413 33.23 -10.02 -1.67
CA GLY A 413 33.46 -8.60 -1.97
C GLY A 413 32.20 -7.74 -2.10
N LYS A 414 31.01 -8.30 -1.90
CA LYS A 414 29.72 -7.58 -1.95
C LYS A 414 29.13 -7.44 -0.55
N THR A 415 28.53 -6.28 -0.31
CA THR A 415 27.73 -6.06 0.90
C THR A 415 26.44 -6.88 0.82
N VAL A 416 26.15 -7.65 1.88
CA VAL A 416 24.90 -8.38 2.06
C VAL A 416 24.28 -8.04 3.41
N TYR A 417 22.97 -8.11 3.48
CA TYR A 417 22.20 -8.00 4.72
C TYR A 417 21.65 -9.38 5.08
N VAL A 418 21.86 -9.76 6.33
CA VAL A 418 21.23 -10.93 6.94
C VAL A 418 20.07 -10.43 7.77
N VAL A 419 18.87 -10.83 7.40
CA VAL A 419 17.62 -10.39 7.98
C VAL A 419 17.07 -11.49 8.88
N ASN A 420 16.69 -11.15 10.10
CA ASN A 420 15.87 -12.03 10.94
C ASN A 420 14.45 -11.99 10.37
N SER A 421 14.13 -12.98 9.55
CA SER A 421 12.86 -13.06 8.84
C SER A 421 11.87 -13.93 9.61
N ASP A 422 10.59 -13.59 9.46
CA ASP A 422 9.45 -14.37 9.96
C ASP A 422 8.68 -15.08 8.83
N LEU A 423 9.38 -15.26 7.68
CA LEU A 423 8.85 -15.92 6.47
C LEU A 423 8.94 -17.42 6.54
#